data_ed550ecc186ab0cb78edd298fd241361
#
_entry.id   ed550ecc186ab0cb78edd298fd241361
#
_cell.length_a   1.000
_cell.length_b   1.000
_cell.length_c   1.000
_cell.angle_alpha   90.00
_cell.angle_beta   90.00
_cell.angle_gamma   90.00
#
_symmetry.space_group_name_H-M   'P 1'
#
loop_
_entity.id
_entity.type
_entity.pdbx_description
1 polymer ?
#
loop_
_entity_poly.entity_id
_entity_poly.type
_entity_poly.pdbx_seq_one_letter_code
_entity_poly.pdbx_strand_id
1 'polypeptide(L)'
;MQTLETPVLICGGGGSGLSLSIFLSAQGTKSLLVERHDSTSHLPKSHYLNQRTMEIFREYGVADTIYQRGTKFENMHQVHWLTSLGGDGPLDQKTIYRMDAFGGGALYDMYTRDSAVLSANLPLLRLEPVLKDFAERGAPGDVRFGNELLSFEQDADGVTSLIKDLKSGETYQVRSQFLVGADRGRTIGPKLGIELEGPTNLIDMVSTHFTADLSKHIDDDAPLIRWFINPEGGGGWGSGAMVAMGPTHYDRRSEEWVFHFAFRPGDPDFDESVIVPRIRELLKLPDLDIHVHKVSHWIVEAILANKYQGGRCVVIGDAAHRHPPTTGLGLNSGIQDAHNLAWKLTALVKGEASLKLLDSYEQERRPVAARNTKWALFTFMNHFVTDAGFGLIPGAPPEVNAGAFHTLISEGYEGDWARARMHEVLQTQRMEFCAHDLEMGFHYDGNAVVADGTPAPARDPMGVNYVVTTRPGHRLPHAWLEGANGKVSTHDITGHGRFVLLTDAKGKAWKEAAAAAGKKHGVTIDAYVIGEGGDYADPTGTWAQLKQVEDGGAILVRPDTHVGFRSSGKEANPADALAKVLAQILCKA
;
A
#
# COMPACT_ATOMS: atom_id res chain seq x y z
N MET A 1 11.49 -9.55 -38.12
CA MET A 1 10.83 -9.06 -36.90
C MET A 1 11.85 -8.21 -36.15
N GLN A 2 11.49 -7.01 -35.73
CA GLN A 2 12.39 -6.16 -34.94
C GLN A 2 12.59 -6.77 -33.55
N THR A 3 13.83 -6.79 -33.04
CA THR A 3 14.15 -7.18 -31.67
C THR A 3 14.67 -5.99 -30.89
N LEU A 4 14.07 -5.72 -29.74
CA LEU A 4 14.53 -4.71 -28.76
C LEU A 4 15.24 -5.44 -27.62
N GLU A 5 16.23 -4.78 -27.02
CA GLU A 5 16.93 -5.29 -25.86
C GLU A 5 16.72 -4.36 -24.64
N THR A 6 16.42 -4.93 -23.50
CA THR A 6 16.30 -4.21 -22.23
C THR A 6 16.70 -5.12 -21.07
N PRO A 7 17.33 -4.64 -20.00
CA PRO A 7 17.59 -5.45 -18.81
C PRO A 7 16.32 -6.01 -18.18
N VAL A 8 15.27 -5.20 -18.05
CA VAL A 8 14.01 -5.59 -17.40
C VAL A 8 12.82 -5.24 -18.30
N LEU A 9 11.98 -6.23 -18.60
CA LEU A 9 10.66 -6.02 -19.20
C LEU A 9 9.59 -6.09 -18.13
N ILE A 10 8.75 -5.05 -18.03
CA ILE A 10 7.62 -4.96 -17.11
C ILE A 10 6.34 -5.09 -17.94
N CYS A 11 5.49 -6.05 -17.59
CA CYS A 11 4.20 -6.27 -18.24
C CYS A 11 3.06 -5.87 -17.32
N GLY A 12 2.42 -4.74 -17.62
CA GLY A 12 1.32 -4.13 -16.87
C GLY A 12 1.63 -2.72 -16.39
N GLY A 13 0.80 -1.75 -16.80
CA GLY A 13 0.92 -0.31 -16.54
C GLY A 13 0.04 0.21 -15.41
N GLY A 14 -0.34 -0.64 -14.46
CA GLY A 14 -1.02 -0.23 -13.23
C GLY A 14 -0.06 0.28 -12.16
N GLY A 15 -0.60 0.62 -10.98
CA GLY A 15 0.16 1.23 -9.87
C GLY A 15 1.48 0.51 -9.52
N SER A 16 1.49 -0.84 -9.48
CA SER A 16 2.70 -1.63 -9.16
C SER A 16 3.74 -1.58 -10.28
N GLY A 17 3.32 -1.74 -11.55
CA GLY A 17 4.25 -1.76 -12.68
C GLY A 17 4.86 -0.39 -12.95
N LEU A 18 4.07 0.68 -12.90
CA LEU A 18 4.55 2.05 -13.03
C LEU A 18 5.52 2.41 -11.90
N SER A 19 5.20 2.04 -10.66
CA SER A 19 6.10 2.24 -9.51
C SER A 19 7.43 1.51 -9.70
N LEU A 20 7.41 0.25 -10.18
CA LEU A 20 8.65 -0.48 -10.46
C LEU A 20 9.50 0.22 -11.54
N SER A 21 8.88 0.73 -12.61
CA SER A 21 9.57 1.50 -13.65
C SER A 21 10.25 2.74 -13.07
N ILE A 22 9.56 3.50 -12.20
CA ILE A 22 10.10 4.67 -11.51
C ILE A 22 11.32 4.28 -10.66
N PHE A 23 11.19 3.23 -9.84
CA PHE A 23 12.23 2.82 -8.90
C PHE A 23 13.47 2.28 -9.61
N LEU A 24 13.31 1.47 -10.67
CA LEU A 24 14.42 0.98 -11.49
C LEU A 24 15.16 2.14 -12.17
N SER A 25 14.42 3.06 -12.78
CA SER A 25 15.00 4.23 -13.42
C SER A 25 15.81 5.10 -12.45
N ALA A 26 15.27 5.38 -11.26
CA ALA A 26 15.96 6.14 -10.23
C ALA A 26 17.25 5.44 -9.74
N GLN A 27 17.31 4.10 -9.79
CA GLN A 27 18.49 3.30 -9.46
C GLN A 27 19.44 3.09 -10.65
N GLY A 28 19.16 3.73 -11.79
CA GLY A 28 19.99 3.66 -13.01
C GLY A 28 19.85 2.34 -13.78
N THR A 29 18.76 1.60 -13.58
CA THR A 29 18.46 0.36 -14.30
C THR A 29 17.42 0.62 -15.37
N LYS A 30 17.78 0.36 -16.63
CA LYS A 30 16.86 0.51 -17.76
C LYS A 30 15.76 -0.57 -17.69
N SER A 31 14.52 -0.15 -17.99
CA SER A 31 13.38 -1.06 -18.13
C SER A 31 12.50 -0.63 -19.29
N LEU A 32 11.81 -1.58 -19.91
CA LEU A 32 10.71 -1.35 -20.83
C LEU A 32 9.41 -1.78 -20.17
N LEU A 33 8.44 -0.88 -20.05
CA LEU A 33 7.10 -1.19 -19.59
C LEU A 33 6.14 -1.27 -20.77
N VAL A 34 5.36 -2.36 -20.83
CA VAL A 34 4.27 -2.54 -21.80
C VAL A 34 2.93 -2.70 -21.08
N GLU A 35 1.92 -1.99 -21.55
CA GLU A 35 0.54 -2.06 -21.07
C GLU A 35 -0.41 -2.22 -22.27
N ARG A 36 -1.32 -3.20 -22.20
CA ARG A 36 -2.23 -3.49 -23.30
C ARG A 36 -3.32 -2.43 -23.52
N HIS A 37 -3.75 -1.73 -22.47
CA HIS A 37 -4.70 -0.64 -22.59
C HIS A 37 -3.99 0.58 -23.19
N ASP A 38 -4.75 1.47 -23.82
CA ASP A 38 -4.25 2.70 -24.43
C ASP A 38 -4.03 3.83 -23.42
N SER A 39 -4.60 3.68 -22.22
CA SER A 39 -4.54 4.67 -21.14
C SER A 39 -4.48 3.99 -19.76
N THR A 40 -4.23 4.78 -18.74
CA THR A 40 -4.37 4.39 -17.32
C THR A 40 -5.82 4.11 -16.98
N SER A 41 -6.07 3.45 -15.84
CA SER A 41 -7.41 3.05 -15.43
C SER A 41 -8.34 4.25 -15.22
N HIS A 42 -9.55 4.15 -15.77
CA HIS A 42 -10.66 5.09 -15.53
C HIS A 42 -11.64 4.58 -14.44
N LEU A 43 -11.29 3.50 -13.75
CA LEU A 43 -12.16 2.91 -12.73
C LEU A 43 -11.88 3.50 -11.36
N PRO A 44 -12.93 3.80 -10.58
CA PRO A 44 -12.80 4.28 -9.20
C PRO A 44 -12.45 3.10 -8.28
N LYS A 45 -11.20 2.68 -8.33
CA LYS A 45 -10.63 1.65 -7.45
C LYS A 45 -9.90 2.30 -6.30
N SER A 46 -9.14 1.53 -5.56
CA SER A 46 -8.27 1.96 -4.45
C SER A 46 -7.95 3.45 -4.40
N HIS A 47 -7.99 4.03 -3.24
CA HIS A 47 -7.74 5.48 -3.07
C HIS A 47 -6.77 5.79 -1.92
N TYR A 48 -6.70 4.92 -0.89
CA TYR A 48 -5.87 5.11 0.29
C TYR A 48 -4.43 4.65 0.06
N LEU A 49 -3.49 5.53 0.41
CA LEU A 49 -2.05 5.29 0.41
C LEU A 49 -1.57 5.35 1.85
N ASN A 50 -1.16 4.20 2.38
CA ASN A 50 -0.71 4.11 3.76
C ASN A 50 0.66 4.79 3.97
N GLN A 51 1.01 5.00 5.23
CA GLN A 51 2.20 5.74 5.61
C GLN A 51 3.49 5.11 5.04
N ARG A 52 3.60 3.76 5.01
CA ARG A 52 4.76 3.10 4.40
C ARG A 52 4.88 3.36 2.90
N THR A 53 3.79 3.33 2.18
CA THR A 53 3.76 3.64 0.75
C THR A 53 4.13 5.11 0.49
N MET A 54 3.69 6.03 1.34
CA MET A 54 4.07 7.44 1.24
C MET A 54 5.55 7.69 1.55
N GLU A 55 6.17 6.92 2.45
CA GLU A 55 7.64 6.94 2.65
C GLU A 55 8.38 6.55 1.38
N ILE A 56 7.94 5.46 0.73
CA ILE A 56 8.51 5.02 -0.54
C ILE A 56 8.35 6.11 -1.61
N PHE A 57 7.16 6.69 -1.74
CA PHE A 57 6.95 7.76 -2.71
C PHE A 57 7.73 9.05 -2.38
N ARG A 58 7.98 9.34 -1.10
CA ARG A 58 8.89 10.43 -0.71
C ARG A 58 10.31 10.16 -1.17
N GLU A 59 10.81 8.96 -1.00
CA GLU A 59 12.15 8.55 -1.45
C GLU A 59 12.37 8.82 -2.95
N TYR A 60 11.32 8.62 -3.78
CA TYR A 60 11.39 8.82 -5.22
C TYR A 60 10.77 10.15 -5.71
N GLY A 61 10.48 11.09 -4.80
CA GLY A 61 10.01 12.44 -5.14
C GLY A 61 8.56 12.51 -5.65
N VAL A 62 7.77 11.45 -5.49
CA VAL A 62 6.37 11.38 -5.94
C VAL A 62 5.39 11.94 -4.90
N ALA A 63 5.73 11.85 -3.60
CA ALA A 63 4.84 12.13 -2.48
C ALA A 63 4.23 13.54 -2.53
N ASP A 64 5.04 14.57 -2.82
CA ASP A 64 4.55 15.97 -2.86
C ASP A 64 3.47 16.17 -3.91
N THR A 65 3.61 15.53 -5.08
CA THR A 65 2.58 15.59 -6.14
C THR A 65 1.29 14.90 -5.69
N ILE A 66 1.40 13.79 -4.95
CA ILE A 66 0.24 13.10 -4.39
C ILE A 66 -0.48 13.99 -3.37
N TYR A 67 0.23 14.62 -2.44
CA TYR A 67 -0.37 15.54 -1.47
C TYR A 67 -1.00 16.78 -2.12
N GLN A 68 -0.38 17.31 -3.18
CA GLN A 68 -0.92 18.47 -3.90
C GLN A 68 -2.20 18.15 -4.67
N ARG A 69 -2.34 16.92 -5.20
CA ARG A 69 -3.48 16.51 -6.04
C ARG A 69 -4.52 15.70 -5.30
N GLY A 70 -4.21 15.25 -4.09
CA GLY A 70 -5.06 14.38 -3.29
C GLY A 70 -5.91 15.12 -2.27
N THR A 71 -6.57 14.33 -1.46
CA THR A 71 -7.34 14.82 -0.31
C THR A 71 -6.42 15.50 0.68
N LYS A 72 -6.83 16.66 1.18
CA LYS A 72 -6.12 17.32 2.27
C LYS A 72 -6.28 16.49 3.54
N PHE A 73 -5.24 16.48 4.38
CA PHE A 73 -5.23 15.61 5.56
C PHE A 73 -6.40 15.90 6.52
N GLU A 74 -6.80 17.17 6.66
CA GLU A 74 -7.97 17.57 7.45
C GLU A 74 -9.31 16.99 6.96
N ASN A 75 -9.37 16.49 5.71
CA ASN A 75 -10.56 15.91 5.09
C ASN A 75 -10.48 14.36 4.95
N MET A 76 -9.51 13.71 5.65
CA MET A 76 -9.36 12.27 5.57
C MET A 76 -9.03 11.61 6.92
N HIS A 77 -9.26 12.27 8.02
CA HIS A 77 -8.82 11.79 9.33
C HIS A 77 -9.90 11.06 10.14
N GLN A 78 -11.09 10.83 9.54
CA GLN A 78 -12.19 10.10 10.20
C GLN A 78 -12.92 9.17 9.24
N VAL A 79 -13.65 8.23 9.83
CA VAL A 79 -14.72 7.44 9.18
C VAL A 79 -16.01 7.70 9.96
N HIS A 80 -17.10 7.98 9.23
CA HIS A 80 -18.41 8.20 9.81
C HIS A 80 -19.40 7.11 9.41
N TRP A 81 -20.24 6.71 10.36
CA TRP A 81 -21.42 5.89 10.13
C TRP A 81 -22.65 6.77 10.30
N LEU A 82 -23.45 6.86 9.26
CA LEU A 82 -24.63 7.77 9.21
C LEU A 82 -25.81 7.07 8.55
N THR A 83 -27.01 7.58 8.81
CA THR A 83 -28.25 6.99 8.27
C THR A 83 -28.54 7.46 6.85
N SER A 84 -28.43 8.75 6.58
CA SER A 84 -28.70 9.39 5.28
C SER A 84 -28.09 10.79 5.21
N LEU A 85 -28.12 11.41 4.03
CA LEU A 85 -27.75 12.83 3.84
C LEU A 85 -28.96 13.76 3.75
N GLY A 86 -30.15 13.22 3.47
CA GLY A 86 -31.42 13.92 3.39
C GLY A 86 -32.54 13.16 4.09
N GLY A 87 -33.79 13.57 3.82
CA GLY A 87 -34.99 13.07 4.47
C GLY A 87 -35.40 13.91 5.68
N ASP A 88 -36.67 13.78 6.10
CA ASP A 88 -37.28 14.54 7.20
C ASP A 88 -37.76 13.64 8.36
N GLY A 89 -37.46 12.35 8.30
CA GLY A 89 -37.83 11.39 9.33
C GLY A 89 -36.98 11.51 10.60
N PRO A 90 -37.45 10.95 11.72
CA PRO A 90 -36.74 11.07 13.01
C PRO A 90 -35.36 10.37 13.02
N LEU A 91 -35.15 9.40 12.14
CA LEU A 91 -33.88 8.69 11.97
C LEU A 91 -33.03 9.23 10.81
N ASP A 92 -33.49 10.23 10.06
CA ASP A 92 -32.77 10.75 8.91
C ASP A 92 -31.67 11.73 9.33
N GLN A 93 -30.64 11.87 8.49
CA GLN A 93 -29.53 12.81 8.68
C GLN A 93 -28.82 12.65 10.04
N LYS A 94 -28.71 11.41 10.57
CA LYS A 94 -28.04 11.14 11.85
C LYS A 94 -26.65 10.56 11.60
N THR A 95 -25.62 11.22 12.15
CA THR A 95 -24.32 10.59 12.33
C THR A 95 -24.37 9.76 13.61
N ILE A 96 -24.32 8.44 13.45
CA ILE A 96 -24.49 7.47 14.54
C ILE A 96 -23.16 7.24 15.26
N TYR A 97 -22.05 7.19 14.50
CA TYR A 97 -20.73 6.97 15.06
C TYR A 97 -19.65 7.69 14.25
N ARG A 98 -18.60 8.13 14.94
CA ARG A 98 -17.37 8.72 14.35
C ARG A 98 -16.16 8.00 14.91
N MET A 99 -15.18 7.74 14.06
CA MET A 99 -13.92 7.09 14.45
C MET A 99 -12.76 7.86 13.82
N ASP A 100 -11.75 8.21 14.62
CA ASP A 100 -10.48 8.71 14.11
C ASP A 100 -9.79 7.60 13.31
N ALA A 101 -9.22 7.96 12.17
CA ALA A 101 -8.73 7.01 11.19
C ALA A 101 -7.50 7.56 10.45
N PHE A 102 -6.78 6.69 9.74
CA PHE A 102 -5.73 7.03 8.77
C PHE A 102 -4.61 7.94 9.30
N GLY A 103 -4.39 7.95 10.61
CA GLY A 103 -3.39 8.77 11.28
C GLY A 103 -3.88 10.13 11.77
N GLY A 104 -5.20 10.40 11.71
CA GLY A 104 -5.78 11.64 12.21
C GLY A 104 -6.35 11.57 13.63
N GLY A 105 -6.82 12.70 14.13
CA GLY A 105 -7.37 12.82 15.48
C GLY A 105 -6.39 12.33 16.56
N ALA A 106 -6.81 11.44 17.43
CA ALA A 106 -5.99 10.86 18.49
C ALA A 106 -4.80 10.01 17.99
N LEU A 107 -4.75 9.67 16.70
CA LEU A 107 -3.65 8.90 16.10
C LEU A 107 -2.49 9.78 15.61
N TYR A 108 -2.70 11.08 15.48
CA TYR A 108 -1.79 12.01 14.80
C TYR A 108 -0.37 12.00 15.39
N ASP A 109 -0.25 12.06 16.70
CA ASP A 109 1.05 12.08 17.38
C ASP A 109 1.84 10.78 17.18
N MET A 110 1.14 9.64 17.13
CA MET A 110 1.76 8.35 16.86
C MET A 110 2.30 8.29 15.42
N TYR A 111 1.51 8.70 14.44
CA TYR A 111 1.90 8.68 13.04
C TYR A 111 3.05 9.65 12.73
N THR A 112 3.02 10.87 13.28
CA THR A 112 4.08 11.88 13.07
C THR A 112 5.37 11.57 13.82
N ARG A 113 5.30 10.81 14.93
CA ARG A 113 6.47 10.28 15.64
C ARG A 113 7.15 9.18 14.82
N ASP A 114 6.39 8.30 14.18
CA ASP A 114 6.90 7.07 13.58
C ASP A 114 7.35 7.25 12.11
N SER A 115 7.03 8.39 11.49
CA SER A 115 7.41 8.69 10.10
C SER A 115 7.54 10.18 9.80
N ALA A 116 8.35 10.52 8.80
CA ALA A 116 8.48 11.87 8.26
C ALA A 116 7.29 12.30 7.38
N VAL A 117 6.37 11.39 7.07
CA VAL A 117 5.20 11.61 6.20
C VAL A 117 3.95 11.05 6.85
N LEU A 118 2.79 11.52 6.44
CA LEU A 118 1.49 10.96 6.80
C LEU A 118 0.97 10.08 5.67
N SER A 119 -0.10 9.33 5.92
CA SER A 119 -0.88 8.67 4.87
C SER A 119 -1.49 9.71 3.92
N ALA A 120 -1.92 9.26 2.74
CA ALA A 120 -2.54 10.11 1.74
C ALA A 120 -3.76 9.42 1.13
N ASN A 121 -4.60 10.21 0.49
CA ASN A 121 -5.69 9.73 -0.32
C ASN A 121 -5.64 10.36 -1.71
N LEU A 122 -5.48 9.51 -2.73
CA LEU A 122 -5.61 9.89 -4.13
C LEU A 122 -6.19 8.71 -4.90
N PRO A 123 -7.42 8.81 -5.42
CA PRO A 123 -8.04 7.72 -6.15
C PRO A 123 -7.18 7.21 -7.32
N LEU A 124 -7.17 5.90 -7.55
CA LEU A 124 -6.28 5.25 -8.52
C LEU A 124 -6.39 5.85 -9.92
N LEU A 125 -7.59 6.23 -10.34
CA LEU A 125 -7.84 6.92 -11.63
C LEU A 125 -7.12 8.29 -11.72
N ARG A 126 -6.71 8.89 -10.59
CA ARG A 126 -5.92 10.13 -10.50
C ARG A 126 -4.44 9.84 -10.20
N LEU A 127 -4.17 8.76 -9.44
CA LEU A 127 -2.81 8.35 -9.07
C LEU A 127 -2.04 7.77 -10.27
N GLU A 128 -2.65 6.86 -11.04
CA GLU A 128 -1.95 6.22 -12.17
C GLU A 128 -1.45 7.22 -13.23
N PRO A 129 -2.18 8.29 -13.61
CA PRO A 129 -1.63 9.34 -14.46
C PRO A 129 -0.41 10.05 -13.86
N VAL A 130 -0.37 10.26 -12.54
CA VAL A 130 0.82 10.81 -11.85
C VAL A 130 1.99 9.83 -11.97
N LEU A 131 1.77 8.57 -11.65
CA LEU A 131 2.83 7.55 -11.73
C LEU A 131 3.33 7.37 -13.18
N LYS A 132 2.42 7.42 -14.16
CA LYS A 132 2.79 7.35 -15.58
C LYS A 132 3.69 8.51 -15.99
N ASP A 133 3.36 9.74 -15.60
CA ASP A 133 4.15 10.92 -15.87
C ASP A 133 5.57 10.81 -15.25
N PHE A 134 5.67 10.35 -14.01
CA PHE A 134 6.97 10.08 -13.37
C PHE A 134 7.76 8.97 -14.07
N ALA A 135 7.12 7.88 -14.47
CA ALA A 135 7.76 6.78 -15.18
C ALA A 135 8.28 7.23 -16.57
N GLU A 136 7.48 8.00 -17.31
CA GLU A 136 7.87 8.54 -18.62
C GLU A 136 9.02 9.54 -18.54
N ARG A 137 9.08 10.38 -17.49
CA ARG A 137 10.21 11.28 -17.25
C ARG A 137 11.51 10.53 -16.95
N GLY A 138 11.43 9.45 -16.18
CA GLY A 138 12.58 8.63 -15.81
C GLY A 138 13.07 7.72 -16.95
N ALA A 139 12.18 7.28 -17.83
CA ALA A 139 12.45 6.36 -18.92
C ALA A 139 11.74 6.82 -20.22
N PRO A 140 12.16 7.92 -20.84
CA PRO A 140 11.51 8.46 -22.03
C PRO A 140 11.47 7.45 -23.18
N GLY A 141 10.26 7.14 -23.66
CA GLY A 141 10.03 6.19 -24.77
C GLY A 141 10.05 4.72 -24.39
N ASP A 142 10.31 4.38 -23.14
CA ASP A 142 10.33 3.01 -22.61
C ASP A 142 9.07 2.68 -21.77
N VAL A 143 8.05 3.55 -21.78
CA VAL A 143 6.71 3.28 -21.22
C VAL A 143 5.72 3.26 -22.41
N ARG A 144 5.17 2.08 -22.72
CA ARG A 144 4.37 1.84 -23.93
C ARG A 144 2.99 1.32 -23.59
N PHE A 145 2.02 2.20 -23.67
CA PHE A 145 0.60 1.83 -23.62
C PHE A 145 0.13 1.37 -25.00
N GLY A 146 -0.94 0.57 -25.07
CA GLY A 146 -1.41 -0.05 -26.31
C GLY A 146 -0.49 -1.20 -26.80
N ASN A 147 0.32 -1.78 -25.93
CA ASN A 147 1.25 -2.86 -26.25
C ASN A 147 1.01 -4.08 -25.38
N GLU A 148 0.70 -5.22 -25.99
CA GLU A 148 0.29 -6.45 -25.31
C GLU A 148 1.36 -7.55 -25.38
N LEU A 149 1.72 -8.14 -24.25
CA LEU A 149 2.52 -9.36 -24.19
C LEU A 149 1.69 -10.56 -24.66
N LEU A 150 2.07 -11.16 -25.79
CA LEU A 150 1.39 -12.33 -26.35
C LEU A 150 1.95 -13.64 -25.79
N SER A 151 3.28 -13.73 -25.71
CA SER A 151 3.97 -14.93 -25.23
C SER A 151 5.39 -14.60 -24.79
N PHE A 152 6.00 -15.49 -24.04
CA PHE A 152 7.42 -15.40 -23.70
C PHE A 152 8.04 -16.80 -23.55
N GLU A 153 9.35 -16.86 -23.69
CA GLU A 153 10.18 -18.03 -23.40
C GLU A 153 11.43 -17.59 -22.66
N GLN A 154 11.92 -18.40 -21.74
CA GLN A 154 13.13 -18.09 -21.00
C GLN A 154 14.19 -19.18 -21.20
N ASP A 155 15.45 -18.76 -21.13
CA ASP A 155 16.63 -19.62 -21.12
C ASP A 155 17.58 -19.24 -19.95
N ALA A 156 18.79 -19.77 -19.94
CA ALA A 156 19.76 -19.48 -18.89
C ALA A 156 20.14 -17.99 -18.79
N ASP A 157 20.10 -17.27 -19.92
CA ASP A 157 20.63 -15.91 -20.03
C ASP A 157 19.54 -14.82 -19.98
N GLY A 158 18.27 -15.17 -20.25
CA GLY A 158 17.22 -14.16 -20.27
C GLY A 158 15.84 -14.68 -20.69
N VAL A 159 15.01 -13.73 -21.08
CA VAL A 159 13.62 -13.94 -21.52
C VAL A 159 13.41 -13.30 -22.88
N THR A 160 12.87 -14.05 -23.83
CA THR A 160 12.42 -13.53 -25.14
C THR A 160 10.90 -13.42 -25.12
N SER A 161 10.40 -12.21 -25.28
CA SER A 161 8.98 -11.90 -25.21
C SER A 161 8.48 -11.42 -26.58
N LEU A 162 7.29 -11.86 -26.98
CA LEU A 162 6.60 -11.40 -28.19
C LEU A 162 5.55 -10.37 -27.78
N ILE A 163 5.73 -9.15 -28.27
CA ILE A 163 4.84 -8.01 -28.00
C ILE A 163 4.08 -7.64 -29.27
N LYS A 164 2.80 -7.29 -29.11
CA LYS A 164 1.96 -6.72 -30.18
C LYS A 164 1.66 -5.27 -29.88
N ASP A 165 1.98 -4.39 -30.79
CA ASP A 165 1.46 -3.04 -30.84
C ASP A 165 0.01 -3.11 -31.32
N LEU A 166 -0.94 -2.78 -30.44
CA LEU A 166 -2.37 -2.89 -30.72
C LEU A 166 -2.86 -1.80 -31.69
N LYS A 167 -2.11 -0.70 -31.84
CA LYS A 167 -2.46 0.38 -32.74
C LYS A 167 -2.08 0.08 -34.20
N SER A 168 -0.87 -0.42 -34.41
CA SER A 168 -0.37 -0.79 -35.74
C SER A 168 -0.75 -2.22 -36.14
N GLY A 169 -0.98 -3.09 -35.15
CA GLY A 169 -1.16 -4.53 -35.34
C GLY A 169 0.15 -5.31 -35.53
N GLU A 170 1.28 -4.63 -35.58
CA GLU A 170 2.59 -5.23 -35.76
C GLU A 170 3.09 -5.92 -34.50
N THR A 171 3.92 -6.94 -34.68
CA THR A 171 4.59 -7.64 -33.58
C THR A 171 6.09 -7.41 -33.61
N TYR A 172 6.68 -7.32 -32.42
CA TYR A 172 8.13 -7.24 -32.24
C TYR A 172 8.58 -8.10 -31.07
N GLN A 173 9.85 -8.45 -31.04
CA GLN A 173 10.43 -9.20 -29.92
C GLN A 173 11.13 -8.26 -28.95
N VAL A 174 11.11 -8.63 -27.67
CA VAL A 174 11.91 -8.01 -26.62
C VAL A 174 12.77 -9.10 -25.96
N ARG A 175 14.09 -8.90 -25.99
CA ARG A 175 15.02 -9.72 -25.22
C ARG A 175 15.34 -8.98 -23.91
N SER A 176 15.08 -9.62 -22.77
CA SER A 176 15.36 -9.05 -21.45
C SER A 176 16.09 -10.04 -20.54
N GLN A 177 16.80 -9.55 -19.53
CA GLN A 177 17.38 -10.41 -18.50
C GLN A 177 16.30 -10.91 -17.54
N PHE A 178 15.30 -10.07 -17.26
CA PHE A 178 14.18 -10.38 -16.37
C PHE A 178 12.85 -9.92 -16.97
N LEU A 179 11.79 -10.69 -16.68
CA LEU A 179 10.41 -10.35 -17.00
C LEU A 179 9.61 -10.21 -15.70
N VAL A 180 8.93 -9.06 -15.52
CA VAL A 180 8.08 -8.82 -14.36
C VAL A 180 6.62 -8.73 -14.77
N GLY A 181 5.79 -9.59 -14.19
CA GLY A 181 4.34 -9.64 -14.38
C GLY A 181 3.60 -8.78 -13.36
N ALA A 182 3.08 -7.65 -13.82
CA ALA A 182 2.10 -6.82 -13.13
C ALA A 182 0.74 -6.87 -13.87
N ASP A 183 0.47 -7.98 -14.55
CA ASP A 183 -0.60 -8.23 -15.51
C ASP A 183 -1.87 -8.84 -14.89
N ARG A 184 -2.02 -8.75 -13.58
CA ARG A 184 -3.09 -9.39 -12.81
C ARG A 184 -3.12 -10.91 -12.94
N GLY A 185 -1.96 -11.54 -13.22
CA GLY A 185 -1.80 -12.99 -13.36
C GLY A 185 -2.44 -13.58 -14.63
N ARG A 186 -2.61 -12.78 -15.68
CA ARG A 186 -3.30 -13.24 -16.90
C ARG A 186 -2.42 -14.06 -17.83
N THR A 187 -1.19 -13.64 -18.03
CA THR A 187 -0.28 -14.23 -19.03
C THR A 187 0.91 -14.91 -18.36
N ILE A 188 1.60 -14.22 -17.46
CA ILE A 188 2.87 -14.68 -16.92
C ILE A 188 2.66 -15.76 -15.87
N GLY A 189 1.77 -15.54 -14.91
CA GLY A 189 1.48 -16.50 -13.84
C GLY A 189 1.14 -17.91 -14.36
N PRO A 190 0.12 -18.06 -15.20
CA PRO A 190 -0.29 -19.37 -15.72
C PRO A 190 0.82 -20.11 -16.48
N LYS A 191 1.62 -19.39 -17.28
CA LYS A 191 2.73 -20.00 -18.02
C LYS A 191 3.86 -20.49 -17.12
N LEU A 192 4.04 -19.89 -15.94
CA LEU A 192 4.99 -20.33 -14.92
C LEU A 192 4.41 -21.41 -13.98
N GLY A 193 3.15 -21.81 -14.14
CA GLY A 193 2.46 -22.70 -13.20
C GLY A 193 2.30 -22.05 -11.83
N ILE A 194 2.05 -20.74 -11.80
CA ILE A 194 1.68 -20.00 -10.60
C ILE A 194 0.16 -20.09 -10.45
N GLU A 195 -0.28 -20.61 -9.32
CA GLU A 195 -1.69 -20.74 -8.97
C GLU A 195 -2.03 -19.73 -7.86
N LEU A 196 -3.21 -19.13 -7.99
CA LEU A 196 -3.75 -18.21 -6.98
C LEU A 196 -4.70 -19.01 -6.07
N GLU A 197 -4.33 -19.14 -4.80
CA GLU A 197 -5.02 -19.96 -3.81
C GLU A 197 -5.75 -19.10 -2.79
N GLY A 198 -6.95 -19.48 -2.41
CA GLY A 198 -7.75 -18.82 -1.37
C GLY A 198 -9.22 -18.67 -1.76
N PRO A 199 -10.03 -18.06 -0.88
CA PRO A 199 -11.45 -17.83 -1.14
C PRO A 199 -11.69 -16.83 -2.28
N THR A 200 -12.54 -17.23 -3.21
CA THR A 200 -13.04 -16.41 -4.33
C THR A 200 -14.57 -16.30 -4.25
N ASN A 201 -15.16 -15.41 -5.04
CA ASN A 201 -16.61 -15.20 -5.12
C ASN A 201 -17.25 -14.90 -3.74
N LEU A 202 -16.56 -14.09 -2.91
CA LEU A 202 -17.03 -13.76 -1.57
C LEU A 202 -18.26 -12.86 -1.61
N ILE A 203 -18.20 -11.81 -2.41
CA ILE A 203 -19.29 -10.85 -2.61
C ILE A 203 -19.11 -10.15 -3.96
N ASP A 204 -20.21 -9.78 -4.61
CA ASP A 204 -20.19 -8.90 -5.78
C ASP A 204 -20.34 -7.44 -5.31
N MET A 205 -19.34 -6.64 -5.62
CA MET A 205 -19.30 -5.21 -5.30
C MET A 205 -19.62 -4.39 -6.55
N VAL A 206 -20.56 -3.48 -6.40
CA VAL A 206 -20.84 -2.44 -7.41
C VAL A 206 -20.23 -1.13 -6.95
N SER A 207 -19.41 -0.55 -7.79
CA SER A 207 -18.83 0.77 -7.59
C SER A 207 -19.35 1.71 -8.65
N THR A 208 -20.11 2.71 -8.23
CA THR A 208 -20.69 3.72 -9.12
C THR A 208 -19.93 5.03 -8.98
N HIS A 209 -19.27 5.45 -10.04
CA HIS A 209 -18.60 6.75 -10.17
C HIS A 209 -19.54 7.75 -10.82
N PHE A 210 -19.79 8.87 -10.15
CA PHE A 210 -20.80 9.84 -10.59
C PHE A 210 -20.47 11.26 -10.15
N THR A 211 -21.04 12.24 -10.84
CA THR A 211 -21.09 13.65 -10.44
C THR A 211 -22.42 13.94 -9.75
N ALA A 212 -22.36 14.64 -8.63
CA ALA A 212 -23.52 15.24 -7.95
C ALA A 212 -23.05 16.38 -7.03
N ASP A 213 -23.86 17.43 -6.88
CA ASP A 213 -23.62 18.48 -5.88
C ASP A 213 -24.21 18.07 -4.52
N LEU A 214 -23.35 17.62 -3.63
CA LEU A 214 -23.69 17.25 -2.26
C LEU A 214 -23.32 18.33 -1.23
N SER A 215 -22.86 19.49 -1.67
CA SER A 215 -22.30 20.55 -0.80
C SER A 215 -23.27 21.05 0.27
N LYS A 216 -24.58 21.02 0.00
CA LYS A 216 -25.65 21.44 0.92
C LYS A 216 -26.12 20.32 1.85
N HIS A 217 -25.71 19.07 1.60
CA HIS A 217 -26.16 17.89 2.30
C HIS A 217 -25.08 17.29 3.21
N ILE A 218 -23.84 17.77 3.09
CA ILE A 218 -22.70 17.35 3.90
C ILE A 218 -22.30 18.54 4.78
N ASP A 219 -22.32 18.36 6.08
CA ASP A 219 -21.99 19.35 7.09
C ASP A 219 -20.59 19.19 7.71
N ASP A 220 -19.96 18.02 7.53
CA ASP A 220 -18.66 17.67 8.09
C ASP A 220 -17.72 17.12 7.02
N ASP A 221 -16.56 17.76 6.83
CA ASP A 221 -15.56 17.42 5.82
C ASP A 221 -14.46 16.48 6.34
N ALA A 222 -14.45 16.17 7.64
CA ALA A 222 -13.42 15.34 8.27
C ALA A 222 -13.36 13.88 7.77
N PRO A 223 -14.48 13.21 7.44
CA PRO A 223 -14.42 11.80 7.07
C PRO A 223 -13.98 11.58 5.62
N LEU A 224 -12.98 10.69 5.46
CA LEU A 224 -12.64 10.13 4.16
C LEU A 224 -13.75 9.20 3.64
N ILE A 225 -14.28 8.39 4.54
CA ILE A 225 -15.31 7.38 4.21
C ILE A 225 -16.58 7.68 5.00
N ARG A 226 -17.70 7.71 4.29
CA ARG A 226 -19.05 7.78 4.85
C ARG A 226 -19.76 6.47 4.63
N TRP A 227 -19.92 5.67 5.70
CA TRP A 227 -20.70 4.44 5.71
C TRP A 227 -22.16 4.76 6.00
N PHE A 228 -23.05 4.30 5.13
CA PHE A 228 -24.48 4.44 5.35
C PHE A 228 -25.03 3.20 6.06
N ILE A 229 -25.86 3.42 7.08
CA ILE A 229 -26.53 2.37 7.82
C ILE A 229 -28.02 2.69 7.78
N ASN A 230 -28.70 2.14 6.78
CA ASN A 230 -30.15 2.30 6.69
C ASN A 230 -30.83 1.12 7.40
N PRO A 231 -31.59 1.35 8.49
CA PRO A 231 -32.32 0.28 9.18
C PRO A 231 -33.33 -0.44 8.30
N GLU A 232 -33.83 0.23 7.26
CA GLU A 232 -34.79 -0.32 6.29
C GLU A 232 -34.07 -1.06 5.14
N GLY A 233 -32.80 -0.81 4.90
CA GLY A 233 -32.03 -1.23 3.72
C GLY A 233 -31.14 -2.45 3.89
N GLY A 234 -31.22 -3.20 4.99
CA GLY A 234 -30.51 -4.47 5.13
C GLY A 234 -29.08 -4.41 5.68
N GLY A 235 -28.73 -3.38 6.45
CA GLY A 235 -27.44 -3.27 7.15
C GLY A 235 -26.36 -2.53 6.37
N GLY A 236 -25.12 -2.50 6.93
CA GLY A 236 -24.03 -1.67 6.44
C GLY A 236 -23.58 -1.95 5.01
N TRP A 237 -23.40 -3.23 4.63
CA TRP A 237 -23.01 -3.58 3.27
C TRP A 237 -24.10 -3.33 2.23
N GLY A 238 -25.38 -3.50 2.61
CA GLY A 238 -26.51 -3.22 1.72
C GLY A 238 -26.76 -1.72 1.51
N SER A 239 -26.36 -0.89 2.48
CA SER A 239 -26.50 0.57 2.43
C SER A 239 -25.25 1.27 1.85
N GLY A 240 -24.08 0.64 1.93
CA GLY A 240 -22.86 1.01 1.22
C GLY A 240 -22.04 2.13 1.83
N ALA A 241 -20.98 2.51 1.12
CA ALA A 241 -20.03 3.54 1.50
C ALA A 241 -19.78 4.54 0.38
N MET A 242 -19.54 5.80 0.73
CA MET A 242 -19.29 6.89 -0.21
C MET A 242 -17.95 7.56 0.07
N VAL A 243 -17.21 7.88 -1.00
CA VAL A 243 -15.91 8.56 -0.97
C VAL A 243 -15.87 9.67 -2.02
N ALA A 244 -15.27 10.81 -1.67
CA ALA A 244 -15.00 11.90 -2.61
C ALA A 244 -13.88 11.51 -3.60
N MET A 245 -14.07 11.81 -4.89
CA MET A 245 -13.16 11.41 -5.99
C MET A 245 -12.44 12.59 -6.63
N GLY A 246 -12.71 13.82 -6.23
CA GLY A 246 -12.16 15.03 -6.82
C GLY A 246 -12.82 15.38 -8.17
N PRO A 247 -12.11 15.97 -9.13
CA PRO A 247 -10.63 16.07 -9.21
C PRO A 247 -9.98 17.24 -8.44
N THR A 248 -10.76 18.28 -8.10
CA THR A 248 -10.20 19.51 -7.53
C THR A 248 -10.46 19.61 -6.04
N HIS A 249 -11.65 19.19 -5.61
CA HIS A 249 -12.07 19.21 -4.21
C HIS A 249 -12.33 17.78 -3.72
N TYR A 250 -11.90 17.49 -2.49
CA TYR A 250 -12.12 16.19 -1.83
C TYR A 250 -12.87 16.37 -0.49
N ASP A 251 -13.63 17.45 -0.40
CA ASP A 251 -14.52 17.81 0.71
C ASP A 251 -15.98 17.75 0.22
N ARG A 252 -16.90 18.39 0.92
CA ARG A 252 -18.33 18.50 0.51
C ARG A 252 -18.57 19.09 -0.89
N ARG A 253 -17.57 19.79 -1.46
CA ARG A 253 -17.62 20.38 -2.80
C ARG A 253 -17.00 19.49 -3.85
N SER A 254 -16.72 18.21 -3.51
CA SER A 254 -16.18 17.26 -4.50
C SER A 254 -17.09 17.21 -5.72
N GLU A 255 -16.48 17.32 -6.88
CA GLU A 255 -17.18 17.28 -8.16
C GLU A 255 -17.68 15.88 -8.47
N GLU A 256 -16.90 14.88 -8.07
CA GLU A 256 -17.15 13.48 -8.35
C GLU A 256 -17.14 12.67 -7.07
N TRP A 257 -17.95 11.61 -7.05
CA TRP A 257 -18.14 10.70 -5.93
C TRP A 257 -18.08 9.25 -6.40
N VAL A 258 -17.68 8.37 -5.52
CA VAL A 258 -17.92 6.93 -5.69
C VAL A 258 -18.82 6.43 -4.59
N PHE A 259 -19.79 5.62 -4.97
CA PHE A 259 -20.64 4.88 -4.04
C PHE A 259 -20.41 3.38 -4.24
N HIS A 260 -20.06 2.69 -3.16
CA HIS A 260 -19.85 1.25 -3.14
C HIS A 260 -20.99 0.58 -2.39
N PHE A 261 -21.62 -0.41 -2.99
CA PHE A 261 -22.56 -1.30 -2.31
C PHE A 261 -22.34 -2.74 -2.74
N ALA A 262 -22.70 -3.66 -1.84
CA ALA A 262 -22.52 -5.07 -2.05
C ALA A 262 -23.84 -5.74 -2.45
N PHE A 263 -23.74 -6.73 -3.34
CA PHE A 263 -24.79 -7.67 -3.67
C PHE A 263 -24.42 -9.05 -3.18
N ARG A 264 -25.43 -9.88 -2.86
CA ARG A 264 -25.18 -11.27 -2.54
C ARG A 264 -24.92 -12.04 -3.83
N PRO A 265 -23.97 -12.99 -3.85
CA PRO A 265 -23.81 -13.89 -4.97
C PRO A 265 -25.14 -14.61 -5.27
N GLY A 266 -25.63 -14.48 -6.50
CA GLY A 266 -26.92 -15.05 -6.92
C GLY A 266 -28.11 -14.10 -6.85
N ASP A 267 -27.94 -12.86 -6.44
CA ASP A 267 -28.95 -11.82 -6.69
C ASP A 267 -29.16 -11.69 -8.21
N PRO A 268 -30.41 -11.44 -8.67
CA PRO A 268 -30.70 -11.31 -10.10
C PRO A 268 -29.82 -10.23 -10.71
N ASP A 269 -29.44 -10.42 -11.98
CA ASP A 269 -28.59 -9.51 -12.73
C ASP A 269 -29.01 -8.07 -12.49
N PHE A 270 -28.04 -7.31 -11.98
CA PHE A 270 -28.23 -5.92 -11.62
C PHE A 270 -28.32 -5.07 -12.88
N ASP A 271 -29.50 -4.49 -13.13
CA ASP A 271 -29.68 -3.53 -14.20
C ASP A 271 -29.13 -2.16 -13.78
N GLU A 272 -28.21 -1.60 -14.57
CA GLU A 272 -27.64 -0.27 -14.32
C GLU A 272 -28.73 0.83 -14.19
N SER A 273 -29.93 0.64 -14.74
CA SER A 273 -31.06 1.57 -14.64
C SER A 273 -31.57 1.76 -13.21
N VAL A 274 -31.35 0.80 -12.31
CA VAL A 274 -31.76 0.91 -10.90
C VAL A 274 -30.75 1.61 -10.00
N ILE A 275 -29.53 1.89 -10.48
CA ILE A 275 -28.44 2.49 -9.67
C ILE A 275 -28.79 3.89 -9.18
N VAL A 276 -29.18 4.79 -10.08
CA VAL A 276 -29.51 6.18 -9.71
C VAL A 276 -30.69 6.23 -8.74
N PRO A 277 -31.82 5.52 -8.99
CA PRO A 277 -32.88 5.38 -8.00
C PRO A 277 -32.39 4.86 -6.65
N ARG A 278 -31.51 3.84 -6.64
CA ARG A 278 -30.98 3.25 -5.41
C ARG A 278 -30.09 4.23 -4.63
N ILE A 279 -29.22 4.99 -5.31
CA ILE A 279 -28.40 6.03 -4.64
C ILE A 279 -29.30 7.10 -4.04
N ARG A 280 -30.30 7.59 -4.77
CA ARG A 280 -31.26 8.57 -4.26
C ARG A 280 -32.04 8.06 -3.03
N GLU A 281 -32.45 6.80 -3.05
CA GLU A 281 -33.10 6.13 -1.93
C GLU A 281 -32.21 6.05 -0.70
N LEU A 282 -30.96 5.55 -0.87
CA LEU A 282 -29.99 5.41 0.23
C LEU A 282 -29.59 6.75 0.85
N LEU A 283 -29.41 7.77 0.02
CA LEU A 283 -29.09 9.11 0.47
C LEU A 283 -30.33 9.89 1.00
N LYS A 284 -31.53 9.37 0.71
CA LYS A 284 -32.83 10.06 0.94
C LYS A 284 -32.90 11.45 0.28
N LEU A 285 -32.38 11.53 -0.95
CA LEU A 285 -32.35 12.72 -1.80
C LEU A 285 -33.04 12.42 -3.15
N PRO A 286 -34.38 12.38 -3.21
CA PRO A 286 -35.12 11.93 -4.38
C PRO A 286 -34.86 12.78 -5.63
N ASP A 287 -34.61 14.07 -5.46
CA ASP A 287 -34.42 15.03 -6.54
C ASP A 287 -32.93 15.31 -6.84
N LEU A 288 -31.98 14.58 -6.23
CA LEU A 288 -30.56 14.76 -6.48
C LEU A 288 -30.24 14.53 -7.95
N ASP A 289 -29.64 15.53 -8.60
CA ASP A 289 -29.14 15.38 -9.96
C ASP A 289 -27.86 14.55 -9.94
N ILE A 290 -27.89 13.41 -10.62
CA ILE A 290 -26.80 12.43 -10.65
C ILE A 290 -26.45 12.14 -12.11
N HIS A 291 -25.18 12.40 -12.46
CA HIS A 291 -24.62 11.99 -13.75
C HIS A 291 -23.62 10.86 -13.52
N VAL A 292 -23.96 9.66 -13.98
CA VAL A 292 -23.09 8.47 -13.84
C VAL A 292 -22.00 8.46 -14.91
N HIS A 293 -20.76 8.39 -14.48
CA HIS A 293 -19.60 8.25 -15.37
C HIS A 293 -19.31 6.79 -15.67
N LYS A 294 -19.34 5.96 -14.64
CA LYS A 294 -18.99 4.54 -14.77
C LYS A 294 -19.63 3.70 -13.65
N VAL A 295 -20.14 2.57 -14.04
CA VAL A 295 -20.46 1.47 -13.11
C VAL A 295 -19.45 0.35 -13.32
N SER A 296 -18.95 -0.21 -12.25
CA SER A 296 -18.05 -1.35 -12.30
C SER A 296 -18.47 -2.41 -11.31
N HIS A 297 -18.54 -3.65 -11.80
CA HIS A 297 -18.72 -4.85 -11.00
C HIS A 297 -17.39 -5.52 -10.75
N TRP A 298 -17.16 -5.98 -9.55
CA TRP A 298 -15.96 -6.72 -9.21
C TRP A 298 -16.21 -7.67 -8.04
N ILE A 299 -15.65 -8.85 -8.18
CA ILE A 299 -15.76 -9.91 -7.18
C ILE A 299 -14.70 -9.70 -6.11
N VAL A 300 -15.12 -9.73 -4.84
CA VAL A 300 -14.20 -9.73 -3.69
C VAL A 300 -13.55 -11.11 -3.59
N GLU A 301 -12.22 -11.10 -3.55
CA GLU A 301 -11.36 -12.28 -3.44
C GLU A 301 -10.33 -12.07 -2.33
N ALA A 302 -9.88 -13.16 -1.72
CA ALA A 302 -8.79 -13.18 -0.75
C ALA A 302 -7.80 -14.26 -1.16
N ILE A 303 -7.01 -14.01 -2.22
CA ILE A 303 -6.17 -15.00 -2.89
C ILE A 303 -4.69 -14.60 -2.92
N LEU A 304 -3.83 -15.60 -2.85
CA LEU A 304 -2.38 -15.48 -2.82
C LEU A 304 -1.74 -16.47 -3.78
N ALA A 305 -0.74 -16.03 -4.53
CA ALA A 305 0.05 -16.92 -5.38
C ALA A 305 0.84 -17.93 -4.53
N ASN A 306 0.83 -19.20 -4.98
CA ASN A 306 1.59 -20.27 -4.34
C ASN A 306 3.11 -20.07 -4.43
N LYS A 307 3.57 -19.34 -5.45
CA LYS A 307 4.95 -18.87 -5.64
C LYS A 307 4.98 -17.54 -6.38
N TYR A 308 6.06 -16.76 -6.24
CA TYR A 308 6.17 -15.40 -6.80
C TYR A 308 7.13 -15.33 -8.00
N GLN A 309 7.81 -16.43 -8.28
CA GLN A 309 8.81 -16.45 -9.34
C GLN A 309 8.92 -17.81 -10.04
N GLY A 310 9.53 -17.80 -11.21
CA GLY A 310 9.94 -18.98 -11.96
C GLY A 310 11.12 -18.63 -12.88
N GLY A 311 12.34 -18.99 -12.47
CA GLY A 311 13.55 -18.64 -13.21
C GLY A 311 13.82 -17.12 -13.21
N ARG A 312 13.75 -16.48 -14.37
CA ARG A 312 13.97 -15.05 -14.58
C ARG A 312 12.67 -14.24 -14.65
N CYS A 313 11.55 -14.88 -14.37
CA CYS A 313 10.22 -14.27 -14.41
C CYS A 313 9.65 -14.15 -13.00
N VAL A 314 9.08 -12.98 -12.65
CA VAL A 314 8.57 -12.63 -11.31
C VAL A 314 7.20 -12.02 -11.45
N VAL A 315 6.32 -12.19 -10.45
CA VAL A 315 5.00 -11.54 -10.38
C VAL A 315 4.92 -10.57 -9.20
N ILE A 316 4.22 -9.44 -9.38
CA ILE A 316 4.00 -8.40 -8.37
C ILE A 316 2.53 -7.95 -8.33
N GLY A 317 2.11 -7.38 -7.21
CA GLY A 317 0.77 -6.80 -7.04
C GLY A 317 -0.36 -7.79 -7.30
N ASP A 318 -1.40 -7.39 -8.03
CA ASP A 318 -2.58 -8.23 -8.30
C ASP A 318 -2.27 -9.55 -9.05
N ALA A 319 -1.07 -9.69 -9.61
CA ALA A 319 -0.62 -10.95 -10.20
C ALA A 319 -0.11 -11.94 -9.14
N ALA A 320 0.26 -11.45 -7.95
CA ALA A 320 0.76 -12.23 -6.83
C ALA A 320 -0.26 -12.38 -5.69
N HIS A 321 -1.13 -11.39 -5.49
CA HIS A 321 -2.12 -11.39 -4.40
C HIS A 321 -3.29 -10.45 -4.71
N ARG A 322 -4.50 -10.86 -4.30
CA ARG A 322 -5.68 -10.00 -4.33
C ARG A 322 -6.36 -10.03 -2.98
N HIS A 323 -6.60 -8.84 -2.45
CA HIS A 323 -7.17 -8.65 -1.12
C HIS A 323 -8.60 -8.12 -1.22
N PRO A 324 -9.48 -8.45 -0.26
CA PRO A 324 -10.67 -7.64 -0.01
C PRO A 324 -10.31 -6.14 0.11
N PRO A 325 -11.22 -5.21 -0.18
CA PRO A 325 -10.89 -3.78 -0.23
C PRO A 325 -10.58 -3.17 1.13
N THR A 326 -11.02 -3.81 2.19
CA THR A 326 -10.86 -3.37 3.58
C THR A 326 -9.39 -3.23 3.97
N THR A 327 -9.09 -2.29 4.85
CA THR A 327 -7.73 -1.86 5.26
C THR A 327 -6.91 -1.24 4.12
N GLY A 328 -7.39 -1.20 2.87
CA GLY A 328 -6.68 -0.57 1.74
C GLY A 328 -5.34 -1.21 1.36
N LEU A 329 -5.16 -2.52 1.56
CA LEU A 329 -3.85 -3.18 1.47
C LEU A 329 -3.40 -3.51 0.05
N GLY A 330 -4.29 -3.70 -0.92
CA GLY A 330 -3.96 -4.24 -2.24
C GLY A 330 -2.95 -3.39 -3.01
N LEU A 331 -3.29 -2.12 -3.29
CA LEU A 331 -2.42 -1.18 -3.98
C LEU A 331 -1.10 -0.96 -3.23
N ASN A 332 -1.20 -0.75 -1.91
CA ASN A 332 -0.04 -0.52 -1.05
C ASN A 332 0.93 -1.70 -1.05
N SER A 333 0.44 -2.94 -0.95
CA SER A 333 1.26 -4.15 -1.06
C SER A 333 1.98 -4.25 -2.40
N GLY A 334 1.29 -3.94 -3.50
CA GLY A 334 1.89 -4.01 -4.84
C GLY A 334 2.99 -2.97 -5.08
N ILE A 335 2.85 -1.75 -4.53
CA ILE A 335 3.89 -0.73 -4.57
C ILE A 335 5.09 -1.15 -3.71
N GLN A 336 4.85 -1.74 -2.55
CA GLN A 336 5.90 -2.27 -1.68
C GLN A 336 6.60 -3.49 -2.29
N ASP A 337 5.91 -4.33 -3.06
CA ASP A 337 6.52 -5.41 -3.84
C ASP A 337 7.50 -4.83 -4.86
N ALA A 338 7.08 -3.81 -5.60
CA ALA A 338 7.92 -3.11 -6.57
C ALA A 338 9.17 -2.51 -5.90
N HIS A 339 9.04 -1.91 -4.71
CA HIS A 339 10.15 -1.34 -3.97
C HIS A 339 11.17 -2.39 -3.49
N ASN A 340 10.68 -3.50 -2.94
CA ASN A 340 11.54 -4.61 -2.52
C ASN A 340 12.25 -5.27 -3.71
N LEU A 341 11.58 -5.39 -4.86
CA LEU A 341 12.12 -6.04 -6.06
C LEU A 341 13.11 -5.16 -6.81
N ALA A 342 12.90 -3.83 -6.86
CA ALA A 342 13.67 -2.91 -7.69
C ALA A 342 15.18 -2.98 -7.42
N TRP A 343 15.63 -2.92 -6.16
CA TRP A 343 17.04 -2.97 -5.83
C TRP A 343 17.67 -4.34 -6.12
N LYS A 344 16.89 -5.42 -5.96
CA LYS A 344 17.35 -6.80 -6.25
C LYS A 344 17.59 -6.97 -7.75
N LEU A 345 16.65 -6.55 -8.58
CA LEU A 345 16.82 -6.54 -10.04
C LEU A 345 18.00 -5.65 -10.45
N THR A 346 18.14 -4.47 -9.85
CA THR A 346 19.27 -3.57 -10.10
C THR A 346 20.61 -4.23 -9.79
N ALA A 347 20.74 -4.85 -8.62
CA ALA A 347 21.97 -5.58 -8.24
C ALA A 347 22.28 -6.76 -9.16
N LEU A 348 21.25 -7.48 -9.61
CA LEU A 348 21.39 -8.58 -10.55
C LEU A 348 21.82 -8.11 -11.95
N VAL A 349 21.20 -7.05 -12.47
CA VAL A 349 21.54 -6.45 -13.78
C VAL A 349 22.97 -5.91 -13.80
N LYS A 350 23.43 -5.31 -12.68
CA LYS A 350 24.79 -4.82 -12.53
C LYS A 350 25.83 -5.92 -12.24
N GLY A 351 25.41 -7.17 -12.04
CA GLY A 351 26.32 -8.27 -11.65
C GLY A 351 26.83 -8.16 -10.21
N GLU A 352 26.18 -7.36 -9.39
CA GLU A 352 26.54 -7.14 -7.98
C GLU A 352 26.06 -8.27 -7.07
N ALA A 353 25.14 -9.11 -7.50
CA ALA A 353 24.56 -10.21 -6.73
C ALA A 353 24.46 -11.50 -7.57
N SER A 354 24.33 -12.66 -6.92
CA SER A 354 23.99 -13.90 -7.62
C SER A 354 22.47 -14.01 -7.86
N LEU A 355 22.05 -14.80 -8.85
CA LEU A 355 20.65 -14.98 -9.21
C LEU A 355 19.79 -15.46 -8.01
N LYS A 356 20.40 -16.12 -7.03
CA LYS A 356 19.74 -16.54 -5.77
C LYS A 356 19.18 -15.36 -4.95
N LEU A 357 19.64 -14.12 -5.21
CA LEU A 357 19.04 -12.94 -4.56
C LEU A 357 17.55 -12.81 -4.90
N LEU A 358 17.12 -13.28 -6.07
CA LEU A 358 15.72 -13.22 -6.48
C LEU A 358 14.82 -14.10 -5.59
N ASP A 359 15.37 -15.20 -5.02
CA ASP A 359 14.62 -16.05 -4.08
C ASP A 359 14.19 -15.25 -2.83
N SER A 360 15.00 -14.27 -2.41
CA SER A 360 14.68 -13.45 -1.26
C SER A 360 13.45 -12.57 -1.49
N TYR A 361 13.08 -12.25 -2.72
CA TYR A 361 11.85 -11.51 -3.03
C TYR A 361 10.61 -12.30 -2.57
N GLU A 362 10.50 -13.56 -2.95
CA GLU A 362 9.41 -14.44 -2.51
C GLU A 362 9.45 -14.68 -0.99
N GLN A 363 10.64 -14.98 -0.44
CA GLN A 363 10.81 -15.21 1.00
C GLN A 363 10.36 -14.03 1.85
N GLU A 364 10.56 -12.82 1.37
CA GLU A 364 10.24 -11.59 2.09
C GLU A 364 8.80 -11.10 1.83
N ARG A 365 8.35 -11.09 0.57
CA ARG A 365 7.09 -10.45 0.23
C ARG A 365 5.87 -11.37 0.33
N ARG A 366 6.02 -12.66 0.02
CA ARG A 366 4.90 -13.60 0.09
C ARG A 366 4.35 -13.77 1.51
N PRO A 367 5.16 -13.88 2.59
CA PRO A 367 4.64 -13.93 3.97
C PRO A 367 3.89 -12.66 4.38
N VAL A 368 4.37 -11.47 3.97
CA VAL A 368 3.69 -10.20 4.22
C VAL A 368 2.33 -10.18 3.50
N ALA A 369 2.30 -10.55 2.23
CA ALA A 369 1.05 -10.62 1.46
C ALA A 369 0.07 -11.67 2.04
N ALA A 370 0.56 -12.82 2.50
CA ALA A 370 -0.26 -13.84 3.16
C ALA A 370 -0.95 -13.29 4.43
N ARG A 371 -0.20 -12.53 5.24
CA ARG A 371 -0.76 -11.85 6.42
C ARG A 371 -1.79 -10.79 6.00
N ASN A 372 -1.46 -9.95 5.03
CA ASN A 372 -2.32 -8.89 4.54
C ASN A 372 -3.63 -9.44 3.94
N THR A 373 -3.57 -10.54 3.19
CA THR A 373 -4.76 -11.21 2.63
C THR A 373 -5.69 -11.72 3.72
N LYS A 374 -5.12 -12.39 4.74
CA LYS A 374 -5.90 -12.87 5.89
C LYS A 374 -6.48 -11.73 6.71
N TRP A 375 -5.72 -10.66 6.89
CA TRP A 375 -6.17 -9.47 7.63
C TRP A 375 -7.31 -8.76 6.91
N ALA A 376 -7.17 -8.52 5.60
CA ALA A 376 -8.22 -7.91 4.80
C ALA A 376 -9.50 -8.76 4.78
N LEU A 377 -9.37 -10.09 4.70
CA LEU A 377 -10.52 -10.98 4.81
C LEU A 377 -11.19 -10.89 6.19
N PHE A 378 -10.38 -10.84 7.25
CA PHE A 378 -10.92 -10.69 8.60
C PHE A 378 -11.65 -9.35 8.78
N THR A 379 -11.03 -8.22 8.40
CA THR A 379 -11.67 -6.90 8.52
C THR A 379 -12.90 -6.78 7.63
N PHE A 380 -12.89 -7.39 6.44
CA PHE A 380 -14.08 -7.50 5.60
C PHE A 380 -15.24 -8.21 6.31
N MET A 381 -14.97 -9.34 6.95
CA MET A 381 -15.98 -10.06 7.74
C MET A 381 -16.40 -9.27 9.00
N ASN A 382 -15.49 -8.50 9.58
CA ASN A 382 -15.75 -7.72 10.79
C ASN A 382 -16.80 -6.60 10.57
N HIS A 383 -17.03 -6.17 9.33
CA HIS A 383 -18.12 -5.24 9.04
C HIS A 383 -19.52 -5.83 9.34
N PHE A 384 -19.71 -7.14 9.27
CA PHE A 384 -20.98 -7.76 9.66
C PHE A 384 -21.25 -7.66 11.17
N VAL A 385 -20.19 -7.46 11.97
CA VAL A 385 -20.31 -7.28 13.43
C VAL A 385 -20.85 -5.88 13.76
N THR A 386 -20.63 -4.89 12.91
CA THR A 386 -21.16 -3.51 13.11
C THR A 386 -22.68 -3.48 13.15
N ASP A 387 -23.34 -4.30 12.34
CA ASP A 387 -24.81 -4.39 12.32
C ASP A 387 -25.34 -4.80 13.70
N ALA A 388 -24.71 -5.78 14.33
CA ALA A 388 -25.05 -6.17 15.71
C ALA A 388 -24.78 -5.05 16.72
N GLY A 389 -23.71 -4.25 16.52
CA GLY A 389 -23.43 -3.06 17.32
C GLY A 389 -24.52 -2.00 17.24
N PHE A 390 -25.11 -1.82 16.07
CA PHE A 390 -26.27 -0.94 15.87
C PHE A 390 -27.60 -1.55 16.31
N GLY A 391 -27.61 -2.80 16.74
CA GLY A 391 -28.82 -3.53 17.12
C GLY A 391 -29.64 -4.03 15.94
N LEU A 392 -29.05 -4.05 14.72
CA LEU A 392 -29.70 -4.57 13.53
C LEU A 392 -29.75 -6.11 13.57
N ILE A 393 -30.90 -6.65 13.14
CA ILE A 393 -31.12 -8.08 13.00
C ILE A 393 -31.30 -8.38 11.51
N PRO A 394 -30.36 -9.12 10.88
CA PRO A 394 -30.48 -9.47 9.47
C PRO A 394 -31.79 -10.22 9.17
N GLY A 395 -32.53 -9.72 8.17
CA GLY A 395 -33.81 -10.32 7.76
C GLY A 395 -35.02 -10.02 8.68
N ALA A 396 -34.83 -9.22 9.72
CA ALA A 396 -35.96 -8.73 10.52
C ALA A 396 -36.79 -7.71 9.72
N PRO A 397 -38.10 -7.56 10.06
CA PRO A 397 -38.91 -6.49 9.50
C PRO A 397 -38.28 -5.10 9.72
N PRO A 398 -38.43 -4.16 8.77
CA PRO A 398 -37.83 -2.83 8.88
C PRO A 398 -38.18 -2.07 10.16
N GLU A 399 -39.40 -2.22 10.68
CA GLU A 399 -39.86 -1.60 11.92
C GLU A 399 -39.10 -2.10 13.16
N VAL A 400 -38.62 -3.35 13.17
CA VAL A 400 -37.82 -3.90 14.25
C VAL A 400 -36.45 -3.23 14.28
N ASN A 401 -35.79 -3.11 13.14
CA ASN A 401 -34.50 -2.48 13.00
C ASN A 401 -34.60 -0.95 13.24
N ALA A 402 -35.66 -0.30 12.77
CA ALA A 402 -35.94 1.10 13.10
C ALA A 402 -36.10 1.30 14.62
N GLY A 403 -36.72 0.39 15.33
CA GLY A 403 -36.84 0.39 16.79
C GLY A 403 -35.48 0.41 17.51
N ALA A 404 -34.48 -0.35 17.02
CA ALA A 404 -33.11 -0.34 17.56
C ALA A 404 -32.46 1.04 17.39
N PHE A 405 -32.62 1.69 16.22
CA PHE A 405 -32.09 3.03 15.98
C PHE A 405 -32.79 4.11 16.80
N HIS A 406 -34.11 4.01 17.01
CA HIS A 406 -34.83 4.88 17.93
C HIS A 406 -34.26 4.76 19.35
N THR A 407 -33.92 3.55 19.79
CA THR A 407 -33.26 3.35 21.09
C THR A 407 -31.88 4.01 21.12
N LEU A 408 -31.05 3.84 20.07
CA LEU A 408 -29.72 4.46 19.98
C LEU A 408 -29.74 5.98 20.10
N ILE A 409 -30.74 6.66 19.52
CA ILE A 409 -30.86 8.12 19.54
C ILE A 409 -31.69 8.64 20.73
N SER A 410 -32.32 7.76 21.52
CA SER A 410 -33.13 8.17 22.67
C SER A 410 -32.26 8.68 23.82
N GLU A 411 -32.84 9.54 24.65
CA GLU A 411 -32.28 9.97 25.93
C GLU A 411 -32.59 8.92 27.02
N GLY A 412 -31.77 8.92 28.07
CA GLY A 412 -31.96 8.09 29.26
C GLY A 412 -31.25 6.73 29.18
N TYR A 413 -31.48 5.90 30.20
CA TYR A 413 -30.71 4.67 30.47
C TYR A 413 -30.61 3.71 29.31
N GLU A 414 -31.71 3.43 28.61
CA GLU A 414 -31.72 2.50 27.49
C GLU A 414 -30.89 3.01 26.29
N GLY A 415 -31.01 4.30 25.96
CA GLY A 415 -30.20 4.94 24.92
C GLY A 415 -28.72 4.99 25.29
N ASP A 416 -28.39 5.34 26.53
CA ASP A 416 -27.02 5.38 27.02
C ASP A 416 -26.37 3.98 26.98
N TRP A 417 -27.10 2.95 27.39
CA TRP A 417 -26.64 1.57 27.33
C TRP A 417 -26.43 1.10 25.88
N ALA A 418 -27.36 1.40 24.99
CA ALA A 418 -27.25 1.03 23.59
C ALA A 418 -26.05 1.69 22.91
N ARG A 419 -25.81 3.00 23.17
CA ARG A 419 -24.64 3.75 22.66
C ARG A 419 -23.32 3.21 23.22
N ALA A 420 -23.26 2.89 24.52
CA ALA A 420 -22.07 2.28 25.13
C ALA A 420 -21.76 0.92 24.48
N ARG A 421 -22.77 0.07 24.29
CA ARG A 421 -22.64 -1.20 23.61
C ARG A 421 -22.17 -1.06 22.16
N MET A 422 -22.79 -0.16 21.41
CA MET A 422 -22.38 0.19 20.05
C MET A 422 -20.91 0.60 20.02
N HIS A 423 -20.50 1.52 20.91
CA HIS A 423 -19.12 1.98 20.99
C HIS A 423 -18.12 0.83 21.17
N GLU A 424 -18.39 -0.10 22.12
CA GLU A 424 -17.53 -1.27 22.35
C GLU A 424 -17.38 -2.13 21.09
N VAL A 425 -18.47 -2.38 20.38
CA VAL A 425 -18.46 -3.17 19.15
C VAL A 425 -17.70 -2.45 18.04
N LEU A 426 -17.94 -1.17 17.85
CA LEU A 426 -17.29 -0.39 16.79
C LEU A 426 -15.79 -0.18 17.03
N GLN A 427 -15.28 -0.33 18.29
CA GLN A 427 -13.84 -0.32 18.53
C GLN A 427 -13.11 -1.45 17.77
N THR A 428 -13.77 -2.52 17.39
CA THR A 428 -13.18 -3.58 16.55
C THR A 428 -12.82 -3.08 15.15
N GLN A 429 -13.48 -2.02 14.65
CA GLN A 429 -13.19 -1.42 13.34
C GLN A 429 -11.83 -0.69 13.30
N ARG A 430 -11.21 -0.44 14.45
CA ARG A 430 -9.83 0.08 14.52
C ARG A 430 -8.83 -0.85 13.82
N MET A 431 -9.11 -2.15 13.75
CA MET A 431 -8.30 -3.12 13.02
C MET A 431 -8.23 -2.82 11.52
N GLU A 432 -9.18 -2.07 10.99
CA GLU A 432 -9.20 -1.61 9.60
C GLU A 432 -8.66 -0.19 9.44
N PHE A 433 -9.20 0.75 10.22
CA PHE A 433 -8.99 2.18 10.01
C PHE A 433 -7.81 2.77 10.79
N CYS A 434 -7.24 2.00 11.73
CA CYS A 434 -6.09 2.39 12.56
C CYS A 434 -4.97 1.34 12.49
N ALA A 435 -4.78 0.67 11.36
CA ALA A 435 -3.93 -0.52 11.23
C ALA A 435 -2.42 -0.20 11.14
N HIS A 436 -1.92 0.69 11.98
CA HIS A 436 -0.56 1.23 11.91
C HIS A 436 0.55 0.17 12.07
N ASP A 437 0.39 -0.80 12.99
CA ASP A 437 1.35 -1.91 13.11
C ASP A 437 1.31 -2.84 11.89
N LEU A 438 0.12 -3.02 11.28
CA LEU A 438 0.02 -3.81 10.05
C LEU A 438 0.77 -3.15 8.89
N GLU A 439 0.63 -1.83 8.76
CA GLU A 439 1.20 -1.03 7.69
C GLU A 439 2.71 -0.85 7.82
N MET A 440 3.22 -0.64 9.04
CA MET A 440 4.60 -0.24 9.32
C MET A 440 5.45 -1.35 9.95
N GLY A 441 4.84 -2.24 10.72
CA GLY A 441 5.55 -3.17 11.59
C GLY A 441 5.84 -4.54 10.97
N PHE A 442 5.60 -4.76 9.68
CA PHE A 442 6.03 -6.00 9.03
C PHE A 442 7.55 -6.09 8.93
N HIS A 443 8.07 -7.30 8.81
CA HIS A 443 9.50 -7.55 8.68
C HIS A 443 9.78 -8.64 7.65
N TYR A 444 11.02 -8.72 7.24
CA TYR A 444 11.52 -9.70 6.29
C TYR A 444 12.41 -10.72 7.00
N ASP A 445 12.13 -11.98 6.73
CA ASP A 445 13.01 -13.10 7.08
C ASP A 445 13.39 -13.80 5.78
N GLY A 446 14.65 -13.73 5.39
CA GLY A 446 15.10 -14.27 4.12
C GLY A 446 16.61 -14.21 3.96
N ASN A 447 17.10 -14.72 2.84
CA ASN A 447 18.54 -14.79 2.55
C ASN A 447 19.23 -13.43 2.55
N ALA A 448 18.48 -12.35 2.21
CA ALA A 448 19.00 -10.98 2.17
C ALA A 448 18.90 -10.24 3.51
N VAL A 449 18.77 -10.97 4.61
CA VAL A 449 18.79 -10.45 5.99
C VAL A 449 19.73 -11.29 6.83
N VAL A 450 20.60 -10.64 7.61
CA VAL A 450 21.51 -11.32 8.55
C VAL A 450 20.92 -11.22 9.94
N ALA A 451 20.31 -12.31 10.42
CA ALA A 451 19.71 -12.36 11.74
C ALA A 451 20.76 -12.20 12.85
N ASP A 452 20.42 -11.45 13.89
CA ASP A 452 21.28 -11.21 15.06
C ASP A 452 20.89 -12.08 16.28
N GLY A 453 19.96 -13.01 16.10
CA GLY A 453 19.45 -13.89 17.17
C GLY A 453 18.46 -13.23 18.12
N THR A 454 18.14 -11.96 17.96
CA THR A 454 17.13 -11.29 18.81
C THR A 454 15.71 -11.71 18.37
N PRO A 455 14.78 -11.91 19.33
CA PRO A 455 13.40 -12.23 18.99
C PRO A 455 12.70 -11.06 18.29
N ALA A 456 11.79 -11.36 17.39
CA ALA A 456 10.91 -10.34 16.82
C ALA A 456 10.02 -9.73 17.91
N PRO A 457 9.73 -8.42 17.86
CA PRO A 457 8.75 -7.81 18.76
C PRO A 457 7.40 -8.52 18.68
N ALA A 458 6.71 -8.59 19.82
CA ALA A 458 5.33 -9.06 19.83
C ALA A 458 4.46 -8.10 18.98
N ARG A 459 3.65 -8.67 18.11
CA ARG A 459 2.73 -7.90 17.26
C ARG A 459 1.45 -7.59 18.03
N ASP A 460 0.92 -6.40 17.82
CA ASP A 460 -0.38 -6.03 18.36
C ASP A 460 -1.49 -6.87 17.70
N PRO A 461 -2.30 -7.64 18.46
CA PRO A 461 -3.41 -8.38 17.88
C PRO A 461 -4.45 -7.50 17.16
N MET A 462 -4.58 -6.24 17.57
CA MET A 462 -5.45 -5.25 16.92
C MET A 462 -4.80 -4.57 15.71
N GLY A 463 -3.50 -4.77 15.47
CA GLY A 463 -2.78 -4.16 14.37
C GLY A 463 -2.54 -2.65 14.50
N VAL A 464 -2.82 -2.05 15.64
CA VAL A 464 -2.78 -0.59 15.88
C VAL A 464 -1.41 -0.13 16.38
N ASN A 465 -0.86 -0.82 17.40
CA ASN A 465 0.32 -0.34 18.11
C ASN A 465 1.61 -0.85 17.46
N TYR A 466 2.25 -0.02 16.67
CA TYR A 466 3.53 -0.32 16.03
C TYR A 466 4.67 -0.29 17.04
N VAL A 467 5.50 -1.34 17.05
CA VAL A 467 6.71 -1.43 17.87
C VAL A 467 7.93 -1.10 17.02
N VAL A 468 8.56 0.03 17.33
CA VAL A 468 9.76 0.51 16.62
C VAL A 468 10.98 -0.32 17.01
N THR A 469 11.75 -0.80 16.02
CA THR A 469 12.97 -1.59 16.25
C THR A 469 13.95 -1.49 15.10
N THR A 470 15.24 -1.64 15.39
CA THR A 470 16.31 -1.82 14.41
C THR A 470 16.72 -3.29 14.24
N ARG A 471 15.91 -4.24 14.73
CA ARG A 471 16.14 -5.65 14.48
C ARG A 471 16.27 -5.92 12.98
N PRO A 472 17.26 -6.73 12.53
CA PRO A 472 17.37 -7.08 11.11
C PRO A 472 16.06 -7.59 10.52
N GLY A 473 15.79 -7.18 9.29
CA GLY A 473 14.54 -7.45 8.57
C GLY A 473 13.44 -6.41 8.79
N HIS A 474 13.51 -5.57 9.81
CA HIS A 474 12.52 -4.52 10.06
C HIS A 474 12.85 -3.23 9.29
N ARG A 475 11.82 -2.43 9.06
CA ARG A 475 11.95 -1.08 8.54
C ARG A 475 12.85 -0.25 9.48
N LEU A 476 13.78 0.55 8.91
CA LEU A 476 14.58 1.48 9.70
C LEU A 476 13.68 2.45 10.46
N PRO A 477 13.88 2.67 11.77
CA PRO A 477 13.15 3.70 12.52
C PRO A 477 13.35 5.10 11.95
N HIS A 478 12.27 5.89 11.97
CA HIS A 478 12.35 7.31 11.68
C HIS A 478 12.90 8.09 12.89
N ALA A 479 13.84 8.96 12.63
CA ALA A 479 14.26 10.03 13.55
C ALA A 479 14.62 11.28 12.76
N TRP A 480 14.32 12.45 13.32
CA TRP A 480 14.79 13.71 12.77
C TRP A 480 16.22 13.97 13.20
N LEU A 481 17.07 14.26 12.22
CA LEU A 481 18.48 14.60 12.38
C LEU A 481 18.75 16.00 11.81
N GLU A 482 19.86 16.59 12.18
CA GLU A 482 20.38 17.82 11.58
C GLU A 482 21.66 17.52 10.80
N GLY A 483 21.65 17.85 9.52
CA GLY A 483 22.79 17.81 8.63
C GLY A 483 23.24 19.21 8.20
N ALA A 484 24.27 19.30 7.38
CA ALA A 484 24.79 20.57 6.86
C ALA A 484 23.74 21.43 6.13
N ASN A 485 22.74 20.80 5.53
CA ASN A 485 21.67 21.45 4.77
C ASN A 485 20.34 21.57 5.54
N GLY A 486 20.36 21.38 6.85
CA GLY A 486 19.18 21.46 7.70
C GLY A 486 18.63 20.10 8.16
N LYS A 487 17.38 20.11 8.56
CA LYS A 487 16.67 18.96 9.14
C LYS A 487 16.40 17.88 8.10
N VAL A 488 16.78 16.64 8.40
CA VAL A 488 16.58 15.46 7.55
C VAL A 488 16.06 14.28 8.36
N SER A 489 15.31 13.38 7.73
CA SER A 489 14.91 12.09 8.33
C SER A 489 16.03 11.06 8.15
N THR A 490 16.09 10.07 9.04
CA THR A 490 16.90 8.86 8.81
C THR A 490 16.57 8.19 7.46
N HIS A 491 15.34 8.33 6.97
CA HIS A 491 14.90 7.82 5.66
C HIS A 491 15.41 8.67 4.49
N ASP A 492 15.68 9.96 4.68
CA ASP A 492 16.23 10.82 3.63
C ASP A 492 17.72 10.54 3.36
N ILE A 493 18.43 9.98 4.34
CA ILE A 493 19.86 9.63 4.22
C ILE A 493 20.07 8.15 3.88
N THR A 494 19.02 7.34 3.85
CA THR A 494 19.06 5.90 3.52
C THR A 494 18.18 5.60 2.32
N GLY A 495 18.17 4.36 1.82
CA GLY A 495 17.41 4.00 0.63
C GLY A 495 18.05 4.50 -0.67
N HIS A 496 17.25 4.95 -1.60
CA HIS A 496 17.65 5.44 -2.94
C HIS A 496 18.49 4.42 -3.74
N GLY A 497 18.19 3.13 -3.57
CA GLY A 497 18.91 2.05 -4.25
C GLY A 497 20.33 1.81 -3.71
N ARG A 498 20.69 2.33 -2.53
CA ARG A 498 22.03 2.24 -1.96
C ARG A 498 22.03 1.49 -0.62
N PHE A 499 23.13 0.79 -0.34
CA PHE A 499 23.42 0.36 1.01
C PHE A 499 23.93 1.54 1.83
N VAL A 500 23.47 1.66 3.07
CA VAL A 500 23.90 2.72 3.98
C VAL A 500 24.25 2.12 5.33
N LEU A 501 25.41 2.49 5.87
CA LEU A 501 25.86 2.08 7.19
C LEU A 501 25.75 3.26 8.14
N LEU A 502 25.02 3.07 9.23
CA LEU A 502 24.85 4.06 10.29
C LEU A 502 25.62 3.62 11.53
N THR A 503 26.42 4.52 12.10
CA THR A 503 27.20 4.29 13.32
C THR A 503 27.26 5.58 14.15
N ASP A 504 27.95 5.53 15.29
CA ASP A 504 28.21 6.69 16.15
C ASP A 504 29.70 7.07 16.17
N ALA A 505 30.06 8.09 16.95
CA ALA A 505 31.43 8.60 17.03
C ALA A 505 32.47 7.55 17.52
N LYS A 506 32.04 6.52 18.26
CA LYS A 506 32.92 5.43 18.74
C LYS A 506 33.07 4.32 17.69
N GLY A 507 32.18 4.29 16.70
CA GLY A 507 32.16 3.30 15.62
C GLY A 507 32.83 3.75 14.32
N LYS A 508 33.70 4.77 14.32
CA LYS A 508 34.31 5.31 13.08
C LYS A 508 35.03 4.28 12.21
N ALA A 509 35.57 3.20 12.81
CA ALA A 509 36.18 2.10 12.07
C ALA A 509 35.20 1.41 11.07
N TRP A 510 33.90 1.52 11.29
CA TRP A 510 32.90 1.00 10.36
C TRP A 510 32.85 1.78 9.04
N LYS A 511 33.24 3.06 8.99
CA LYS A 511 33.31 3.82 7.70
C LYS A 511 34.39 3.24 6.78
N GLU A 512 35.58 2.91 7.34
CA GLU A 512 36.64 2.26 6.57
C GLU A 512 36.23 0.84 6.16
N ALA A 513 35.58 0.11 7.08
CA ALA A 513 35.04 -1.20 6.82
C ALA A 513 33.99 -1.19 5.69
N ALA A 514 33.11 -0.19 5.64
CA ALA A 514 32.12 -0.02 4.57
C ALA A 514 32.80 0.16 3.21
N ALA A 515 33.81 1.03 3.11
CA ALA A 515 34.56 1.25 1.88
C ALA A 515 35.29 -0.03 1.42
N ALA A 516 35.95 -0.75 2.35
CA ALA A 516 36.65 -1.98 2.04
C ALA A 516 35.73 -3.13 1.58
N ALA A 517 34.64 -3.34 2.32
CA ALA A 517 33.64 -4.37 2.00
C ALA A 517 32.89 -4.06 0.70
N GLY A 518 32.52 -2.80 0.47
CA GLY A 518 31.91 -2.34 -0.78
C GLY A 518 32.80 -2.61 -1.98
N LYS A 519 34.10 -2.24 -1.90
CA LYS A 519 35.09 -2.53 -2.95
C LYS A 519 35.21 -4.04 -3.22
N LYS A 520 35.25 -4.86 -2.17
CA LYS A 520 35.37 -6.32 -2.28
C LYS A 520 34.19 -6.96 -3.04
N HIS A 521 33.00 -6.46 -2.84
CA HIS A 521 31.78 -7.02 -3.42
C HIS A 521 31.26 -6.26 -4.66
N GLY A 522 31.89 -5.16 -5.03
CA GLY A 522 31.52 -4.33 -6.19
C GLY A 522 30.25 -3.49 -5.96
N VAL A 523 29.93 -3.15 -4.71
CA VAL A 523 28.77 -2.33 -4.34
C VAL A 523 29.21 -1.06 -3.61
N THR A 524 28.42 -0.01 -3.71
CA THR A 524 28.64 1.22 -2.95
C THR A 524 27.91 1.14 -1.61
N ILE A 525 28.62 1.48 -0.53
CA ILE A 525 28.05 1.64 0.81
C ILE A 525 28.37 3.04 1.29
N ASP A 526 27.35 3.86 1.42
CA ASP A 526 27.50 5.15 2.11
C ASP A 526 27.58 4.90 3.62
N ALA A 527 28.41 5.63 4.33
CA ALA A 527 28.59 5.42 5.78
C ALA A 527 28.55 6.74 6.53
N TYR A 528 27.63 6.84 7.48
CA TYR A 528 27.40 8.05 8.26
C TYR A 528 27.57 7.83 9.76
N VAL A 529 28.19 8.82 10.41
CA VAL A 529 28.27 8.93 11.86
C VAL A 529 27.14 9.84 12.33
N ILE A 530 26.26 9.33 13.20
CA ILE A 530 25.18 10.10 13.80
C ILE A 530 25.52 10.38 15.26
N GLY A 531 25.48 11.64 15.66
CA GLY A 531 25.77 12.14 17.00
C GLY A 531 26.73 13.31 17.00
N GLU A 532 27.24 13.68 18.16
CA GLU A 532 28.15 14.83 18.34
C GLU A 532 29.41 14.70 17.49
N GLY A 533 29.69 15.71 16.68
CA GLY A 533 30.83 15.74 15.76
C GLY A 533 30.78 14.74 14.62
N GLY A 534 29.58 14.18 14.34
CA GLY A 534 29.32 13.27 13.23
C GLY A 534 28.87 13.98 11.95
N ASP A 535 28.48 13.18 10.94
CA ASP A 535 27.96 13.68 9.68
C ASP A 535 26.54 14.29 9.88
N TYR A 536 25.78 13.77 10.86
CA TYR A 536 24.48 14.24 11.28
C TYR A 536 24.39 14.33 12.80
N ALA A 537 23.81 15.43 13.32
CA ALA A 537 23.50 15.57 14.73
C ALA A 537 22.12 14.97 15.06
N ASP A 538 21.98 14.48 16.30
CA ASP A 538 20.72 14.01 16.88
C ASP A 538 20.31 14.96 18.02
N PRO A 539 19.71 16.13 17.71
CA PRO A 539 19.49 17.19 18.69
C PRO A 539 18.50 16.81 19.79
N THR A 540 17.61 15.87 19.51
CA THR A 540 16.59 15.40 20.47
C THR A 540 16.98 14.13 21.20
N GLY A 541 18.08 13.47 20.81
CA GLY A 541 18.46 12.16 21.32
C GLY A 541 17.51 11.02 20.89
N THR A 542 16.62 11.29 19.93
CA THR A 542 15.63 10.30 19.46
C THR A 542 16.32 9.13 18.78
N TRP A 543 17.27 9.38 17.88
CA TRP A 543 18.01 8.30 17.23
C TRP A 543 18.80 7.47 18.24
N ALA A 544 19.46 8.13 19.20
CA ALA A 544 20.21 7.45 20.25
C ALA A 544 19.36 6.46 21.05
N GLN A 545 18.07 6.75 21.25
CA GLN A 545 17.10 5.84 21.90
C GLN A 545 16.64 4.72 20.96
N LEU A 546 16.44 5.04 19.67
CA LEU A 546 15.85 4.12 18.68
C LEU A 546 16.88 3.16 18.06
N LYS A 547 18.17 3.50 18.03
CA LYS A 547 19.23 2.71 17.36
C LYS A 547 19.38 1.28 17.92
N GLN A 548 19.05 1.03 19.19
CA GLN A 548 19.07 -0.28 19.86
C GLN A 548 20.40 -1.06 19.68
N VAL A 549 21.49 -0.35 19.46
CA VAL A 549 22.86 -0.87 19.47
C VAL A 549 23.70 -0.07 20.45
N GLU A 550 24.69 -0.71 21.05
CA GLU A 550 25.63 -0.05 21.97
C GLU A 550 26.53 0.94 21.22
N ASP A 551 27.21 1.80 21.97
CA ASP A 551 28.19 2.72 21.43
C ASP A 551 29.30 1.96 20.69
N GLY A 552 29.58 2.38 19.47
CA GLY A 552 30.56 1.73 18.59
C GLY A 552 29.94 0.60 17.74
N GLY A 553 28.64 0.31 17.90
CA GLY A 553 27.89 -0.57 17.02
C GLY A 553 27.57 0.06 15.67
N ALA A 554 27.00 -0.73 14.77
CA ALA A 554 26.61 -0.29 13.44
C ALA A 554 25.34 -0.95 12.95
N ILE A 555 24.64 -0.26 12.07
CA ILE A 555 23.42 -0.73 11.41
C ILE A 555 23.63 -0.61 9.91
N LEU A 556 23.57 -1.72 9.18
CA LEU A 556 23.56 -1.72 7.73
C LEU A 556 22.11 -1.71 7.23
N VAL A 557 21.77 -0.65 6.54
CA VAL A 557 20.45 -0.46 5.92
C VAL A 557 20.53 -0.87 4.46
N ARG A 558 19.57 -1.68 4.03
CA ARG A 558 19.42 -2.13 2.64
C ARG A 558 18.87 -1.00 1.75
N PRO A 559 18.99 -1.15 0.42
CA PRO A 559 18.46 -0.17 -0.54
C PRO A 559 16.95 0.08 -0.43
N ASP A 560 16.18 -0.82 0.17
CA ASP A 560 14.73 -0.70 0.42
C ASP A 560 14.38 -0.20 1.83
N THR A 561 15.32 0.48 2.50
CA THR A 561 15.17 1.08 3.84
C THR A 561 14.85 0.08 4.97
N HIS A 562 15.14 -1.21 4.75
CA HIS A 562 15.10 -2.21 5.81
C HIS A 562 16.49 -2.48 6.39
N VAL A 563 16.54 -2.78 7.67
CA VAL A 563 17.80 -3.16 8.33
C VAL A 563 18.23 -4.54 7.82
N GLY A 564 19.35 -4.59 7.12
CA GLY A 564 19.92 -5.85 6.63
C GLY A 564 20.76 -6.56 7.67
N PHE A 565 21.42 -5.78 8.54
CA PHE A 565 22.31 -6.28 9.60
C PHE A 565 22.48 -5.20 10.68
N ARG A 566 22.76 -5.62 11.91
CA ARG A 566 23.29 -4.74 12.96
C ARG A 566 24.36 -5.47 13.77
N SER A 567 25.37 -4.73 14.20
CA SER A 567 26.33 -5.15 15.22
C SER A 567 25.94 -4.50 16.55
N SER A 568 25.74 -5.30 17.58
CA SER A 568 25.25 -4.80 18.88
C SER A 568 26.24 -3.90 19.62
N GLY A 569 27.54 -3.98 19.32
CA GLY A 569 28.58 -3.20 19.98
C GLY A 569 29.89 -3.24 19.21
N LYS A 570 31.03 -3.13 19.93
CA LYS A 570 32.37 -3.16 19.31
C LYS A 570 32.63 -4.50 18.64
N GLU A 571 32.91 -4.45 17.34
CA GLU A 571 33.37 -5.58 16.55
C GLU A 571 34.92 -5.54 16.47
N ALA A 572 35.57 -6.68 16.70
CA ALA A 572 37.02 -6.76 16.66
C ALA A 572 37.59 -6.53 15.25
N ASN A 573 36.86 -6.98 14.21
CA ASN A 573 37.22 -6.78 12.81
C ASN A 573 35.99 -6.38 11.99
N PRO A 574 35.58 -5.10 12.00
CA PRO A 574 34.42 -4.62 11.27
C PRO A 574 34.47 -4.90 9.77
N ALA A 575 35.69 -4.87 9.15
CA ALA A 575 35.83 -5.10 7.71
C ALA A 575 35.48 -6.55 7.30
N ASP A 576 35.99 -7.52 8.05
CA ASP A 576 35.67 -8.94 7.78
C ASP A 576 34.21 -9.26 8.10
N ALA A 577 33.67 -8.71 9.20
CA ALA A 577 32.27 -8.86 9.56
C ALA A 577 31.36 -8.35 8.45
N LEU A 578 31.56 -7.12 7.99
CA LEU A 578 30.75 -6.50 6.96
C LEU A 578 30.89 -7.17 5.60
N ALA A 579 32.11 -7.65 5.26
CA ALA A 579 32.32 -8.40 4.03
C ALA A 579 31.53 -9.73 4.01
N LYS A 580 31.44 -10.46 5.13
CA LYS A 580 30.62 -11.66 5.27
C LYS A 580 29.13 -11.34 5.17
N VAL A 581 28.71 -10.28 5.83
CA VAL A 581 27.31 -9.78 5.79
C VAL A 581 26.89 -9.48 4.35
N LEU A 582 27.71 -8.75 3.59
CA LEU A 582 27.42 -8.44 2.20
C LEU A 582 27.41 -9.68 1.30
N ALA A 583 28.35 -10.63 1.52
CA ALA A 583 28.34 -11.90 0.79
C ALA A 583 27.01 -12.65 0.97
N GLN A 584 26.47 -12.67 2.19
CA GLN A 584 25.18 -13.26 2.48
C GLN A 584 24.03 -12.48 1.83
N ILE A 585 23.92 -11.16 2.06
CA ILE A 585 22.82 -10.32 1.54
C ILE A 585 22.77 -10.36 0.02
N LEU A 586 23.92 -10.35 -0.66
CA LEU A 586 24.04 -10.43 -2.13
C LEU A 586 24.02 -11.87 -2.65
N CYS A 587 23.80 -12.86 -1.79
CA CYS A 587 23.79 -14.29 -2.10
C CYS A 587 25.04 -14.76 -2.88
N LYS A 588 26.22 -14.21 -2.55
CA LYS A 588 27.54 -14.56 -3.11
C LYS A 588 28.32 -15.53 -2.24
N ALA A 589 27.75 -15.98 -1.11
CA ALA A 589 28.36 -16.91 -0.18
C ALA A 589 28.18 -18.37 -0.63
#